data_494cdc8484467c339261b3011dbf6ead
#
_entry.id   494cdc8484467c339261b3011dbf6ead
#
_cell.length_a   1.000
_cell.length_b   1.000
_cell.length_c   1.000
_cell.angle_alpha   90.00
_cell.angle_beta   90.00
_cell.angle_gamma   90.00
#
_symmetry.space_group_name_H-M   'P 1'
#
loop_
_entity.id
_entity.type
_entity.pdbx_description
1 polymer ?
#
loop_
_entity_poly.entity_id
_entity_poly.type
_entity_poly.pdbx_seq_one_letter_code
_entity_poly.pdbx_strand_id
1 'polypeptide(L)'
;MTYVEHLTEGGRLWLRTKPFYAPPTDELTLCLRTFAHIVEQLGLGLRAQVLDVGCGPGWLSEFLARCGYWVTGIDISEDMVEIASERIAGIDQPIGEGIEPVAEFHAMPVQELPWSDRFDAAILYDTMHHFDDEVGTLETIRKTLVPGGRIYIREGARPTPGSEGERQLIEEMELYGTLESPFDPAYLEEVVGRAGFTDVRRFVEIDELVEVGDVSGMFNRMREQLSYRVGRSTPETNILIAMKPLGEGADAGFSAEISSDGSWQPSEDGRQLVLDVRIRNTGDTFWPTGPFGHGVVTVGPYVPLPDGTRDELPRVALPRAVPPGEDIALEIAVPRQSAGETDQIAVDCVREGIAWFSDLGSSPLVAPVAH
;
A
#
# COMPACT_ATOMS: atom_id res chain seq x y z
N MET A 1 10.33 33.60 2.00
CA MET A 1 10.42 33.34 0.54
C MET A 1 10.28 31.83 0.39
N THR A 2 9.28 31.39 -0.35
CA THR A 2 8.98 29.95 -0.45
C THR A 2 9.93 29.25 -1.43
N TYR A 3 10.06 27.93 -1.35
CA TYR A 3 10.88 27.13 -2.28
C TYR A 3 10.50 27.41 -3.75
N VAL A 4 9.19 27.52 -4.03
CA VAL A 4 8.64 27.73 -5.37
C VAL A 4 9.05 29.10 -5.94
N GLU A 5 9.22 30.15 -5.11
CA GLU A 5 9.67 31.48 -5.54
C GLU A 5 11.10 31.48 -6.07
N HIS A 6 11.96 30.57 -5.60
CA HIS A 6 13.35 30.43 -6.07
C HIS A 6 13.48 29.62 -7.35
N LEU A 7 12.43 28.91 -7.76
CA LEU A 7 12.49 28.08 -8.96
C LEU A 7 12.47 28.88 -10.25
N THR A 8 13.23 28.41 -11.23
CA THR A 8 13.13 28.87 -12.62
C THR A 8 11.76 28.52 -13.20
N GLU A 9 11.40 29.12 -14.35
CA GLU A 9 10.18 28.75 -15.07
C GLU A 9 10.14 27.25 -15.40
N GLY A 10 11.28 26.67 -15.80
CA GLY A 10 11.42 25.23 -16.03
C GLY A 10 11.18 24.39 -14.76
N GLY A 11 11.66 24.85 -13.61
CA GLY A 11 11.43 24.18 -12.32
C GLY A 11 9.95 24.21 -11.92
N ARG A 12 9.26 25.34 -12.11
CA ARG A 12 7.82 25.43 -11.86
C ARG A 12 6.99 24.54 -12.81
N LEU A 13 7.40 24.47 -14.08
CA LEU A 13 6.77 23.57 -15.04
C LEU A 13 6.98 22.11 -14.65
N TRP A 14 8.19 21.75 -14.21
CA TRP A 14 8.49 20.40 -13.73
C TRP A 14 7.60 19.99 -12.54
N LEU A 15 7.42 20.86 -11.55
CA LEU A 15 6.52 20.57 -10.42
C LEU A 15 5.09 20.24 -10.88
N ARG A 16 4.58 21.01 -11.87
CA ARG A 16 3.22 20.80 -12.38
C ARG A 16 3.08 19.58 -13.28
N THR A 17 4.16 19.13 -13.91
CA THR A 17 4.12 18.05 -14.90
C THR A 17 4.76 16.74 -14.43
N LYS A 18 5.46 16.74 -13.28
CA LYS A 18 6.07 15.53 -12.71
C LYS A 18 5.09 14.35 -12.72
N PRO A 19 5.48 13.15 -13.15
CA PRO A 19 6.80 12.78 -13.69
C PRO A 19 6.95 12.98 -15.21
N PHE A 20 5.95 13.51 -15.91
CA PHE A 20 5.90 13.63 -17.38
C PHE A 20 6.56 14.94 -17.86
N TYR A 21 7.87 15.07 -17.69
CA TYR A 21 8.63 16.17 -18.22
C TYR A 21 9.26 15.83 -19.58
N ALA A 22 9.35 16.81 -20.48
CA ALA A 22 9.95 16.60 -21.80
C ALA A 22 11.32 17.35 -21.90
N PRO A 23 12.41 16.68 -22.30
CA PRO A 23 12.47 15.26 -22.70
C PRO A 23 12.34 14.30 -21.52
N PRO A 24 11.94 13.05 -21.74
CA PRO A 24 11.90 12.05 -20.67
C PRO A 24 13.26 11.90 -20.00
N THR A 25 13.25 11.84 -18.68
CA THR A 25 14.43 11.64 -17.84
C THR A 25 14.37 10.27 -17.18
N ASP A 26 15.46 9.83 -16.57
CA ASP A 26 15.51 8.62 -15.78
C ASP A 26 14.52 8.67 -14.59
N GLU A 27 14.20 9.90 -14.13
CA GLU A 27 13.20 10.13 -13.09
C GLU A 27 11.80 9.66 -13.49
N LEU A 28 11.39 9.79 -14.76
CA LEU A 28 10.10 9.26 -15.22
C LEU A 28 10.00 7.76 -14.96
N THR A 29 11.02 7.01 -15.38
CA THR A 29 11.01 5.55 -15.22
C THR A 29 11.09 5.14 -13.76
N LEU A 30 11.85 5.88 -12.95
CA LEU A 30 11.94 5.68 -11.51
C LEU A 30 10.57 5.89 -10.83
N CYS A 31 9.91 7.02 -11.07
CA CYS A 31 8.59 7.32 -10.51
C CYS A 31 7.56 6.26 -10.88
N LEU A 32 7.53 5.82 -12.15
CA LEU A 32 6.57 4.81 -12.61
C LEU A 32 6.83 3.44 -11.98
N ARG A 33 8.10 3.01 -11.87
CA ARG A 33 8.45 1.74 -11.20
C ARG A 33 8.10 1.79 -9.72
N THR A 34 8.46 2.86 -9.04
CA THR A 34 8.13 3.01 -7.61
C THR A 34 6.62 3.03 -7.39
N PHE A 35 5.88 3.74 -8.24
CA PHE A 35 4.41 3.74 -8.16
C PHE A 35 3.83 2.34 -8.34
N ALA A 36 4.28 1.58 -9.35
CA ALA A 36 3.86 0.19 -9.55
C ALA A 36 4.16 -0.67 -8.31
N HIS A 37 5.37 -0.53 -7.74
CA HIS A 37 5.76 -1.23 -6.53
C HIS A 37 4.89 -0.86 -5.30
N ILE A 38 4.57 0.43 -5.13
CA ILE A 38 3.65 0.89 -4.06
C ILE A 38 2.30 0.18 -4.19
N VAL A 39 1.68 0.23 -5.37
CA VAL A 39 0.37 -0.38 -5.63
C VAL A 39 0.41 -1.89 -5.38
N GLU A 40 1.44 -2.58 -5.88
CA GLU A 40 1.61 -4.02 -5.71
C GLU A 40 1.80 -4.41 -4.25
N GLN A 41 2.70 -3.72 -3.53
CA GLN A 41 3.05 -4.10 -2.16
C GLN A 41 2.01 -3.69 -1.13
N LEU A 42 1.30 -2.59 -1.34
CA LEU A 42 0.18 -2.22 -0.49
C LEU A 42 -1.05 -3.09 -0.76
N GLY A 43 -1.29 -3.49 -2.02
CA GLY A 43 -2.36 -4.39 -2.42
C GLY A 43 -3.74 -3.93 -1.94
N LEU A 44 -3.95 -2.61 -1.91
CA LEU A 44 -5.19 -2.01 -1.44
C LEU A 44 -6.28 -2.12 -2.52
N GLY A 45 -7.51 -2.24 -2.06
CA GLY A 45 -8.66 -2.24 -2.93
C GLY A 45 -9.24 -0.86 -3.21
N LEU A 46 -10.28 -0.82 -4.03
CA LEU A 46 -10.99 0.39 -4.40
C LEU A 46 -11.50 1.14 -3.16
N ARG A 47 -11.31 2.48 -3.14
CA ARG A 47 -11.72 3.39 -2.05
C ARG A 47 -10.95 3.21 -0.74
N ALA A 48 -9.83 2.47 -0.73
CA ALA A 48 -8.95 2.46 0.42
C ALA A 48 -8.46 3.88 0.72
N GLN A 49 -8.36 4.20 2.01
CA GLN A 49 -7.93 5.52 2.50
C GLN A 49 -6.40 5.54 2.55
N VAL A 50 -5.77 6.47 1.84
CA VAL A 50 -4.31 6.58 1.78
C VAL A 50 -3.87 7.98 2.23
N LEU A 51 -2.92 8.04 3.15
CA LEU A 51 -2.25 9.26 3.57
C LEU A 51 -0.91 9.38 2.80
N ASP A 52 -0.75 10.46 2.02
CA ASP A 52 0.49 10.80 1.33
C ASP A 52 1.19 11.92 2.12
N VAL A 53 2.28 11.56 2.81
CA VAL A 53 2.99 12.44 3.75
C VAL A 53 4.14 13.14 3.04
N GLY A 54 4.13 14.48 3.04
CA GLY A 54 5.05 15.28 2.23
C GLY A 54 4.72 15.12 0.75
N CYS A 55 3.43 15.27 0.40
CA CYS A 55 2.93 14.97 -0.94
C CYS A 55 3.51 15.89 -2.04
N GLY A 56 4.18 16.97 -1.66
CA GLY A 56 4.72 17.94 -2.59
C GLY A 56 3.68 18.40 -3.61
N PRO A 57 4.02 18.45 -4.92
CA PRO A 57 3.10 18.88 -5.96
C PRO A 57 2.05 17.81 -6.33
N GLY A 58 1.88 16.74 -5.56
CA GLY A 58 0.79 15.78 -5.64
C GLY A 58 0.85 14.78 -6.80
N TRP A 59 2.01 14.54 -7.40
CA TRP A 59 2.10 13.60 -8.52
C TRP A 59 1.71 12.16 -8.11
N LEU A 60 2.19 11.72 -6.93
CA LEU A 60 1.89 10.39 -6.40
C LEU A 60 0.43 10.31 -5.97
N SER A 61 -0.07 11.32 -5.26
CA SER A 61 -1.47 11.44 -4.87
C SER A 61 -2.41 11.37 -6.08
N GLU A 62 -2.08 12.06 -7.19
CA GLU A 62 -2.84 11.98 -8.45
C GLU A 62 -2.92 10.55 -8.98
N PHE A 63 -1.78 9.85 -9.02
CA PHE A 63 -1.72 8.48 -9.55
C PHE A 63 -2.50 7.50 -8.68
N LEU A 64 -2.39 7.64 -7.36
CA LEU A 64 -3.16 6.84 -6.40
C LEU A 64 -4.68 7.10 -6.55
N ALA A 65 -5.08 8.38 -6.67
CA ALA A 65 -6.48 8.72 -6.90
C ALA A 65 -7.01 8.14 -8.22
N ARG A 66 -6.18 8.11 -9.28
CA ARG A 66 -6.51 7.45 -10.56
C ARG A 66 -6.62 5.93 -10.45
N CYS A 67 -6.06 5.31 -9.42
CA CYS A 67 -6.29 3.90 -9.09
C CYS A 67 -7.59 3.67 -8.28
N GLY A 68 -8.33 4.74 -7.97
CA GLY A 68 -9.57 4.67 -7.20
C GLY A 68 -9.37 4.62 -5.69
N TYR A 69 -8.19 4.98 -5.19
CA TYR A 69 -7.98 5.21 -3.75
C TYR A 69 -8.50 6.58 -3.36
N TRP A 70 -8.88 6.74 -2.11
CA TRP A 70 -9.20 8.03 -1.52
C TRP A 70 -7.95 8.58 -0.82
N VAL A 71 -7.39 9.64 -1.39
CA VAL A 71 -6.09 10.14 -0.97
C VAL A 71 -6.23 11.40 -0.13
N THR A 72 -5.52 11.46 0.98
CA THR A 72 -5.30 12.67 1.75
C THR A 72 -3.81 13.00 1.69
N GLY A 73 -3.44 14.07 0.99
CA GLY A 73 -2.06 14.56 0.90
C GLY A 73 -1.81 15.65 1.93
N ILE A 74 -0.66 15.61 2.58
CA ILE A 74 -0.21 16.68 3.46
C ILE A 74 1.18 17.16 3.05
N ASP A 75 1.40 18.45 3.14
CA ASP A 75 2.70 19.10 2.98
C ASP A 75 2.76 20.36 3.84
N ILE A 76 3.95 20.79 4.25
CA ILE A 76 4.11 22.05 4.99
C ILE A 76 4.01 23.28 4.10
N SER A 77 4.19 23.11 2.79
CA SER A 77 4.20 24.18 1.79
C SER A 77 2.81 24.41 1.21
N GLU A 78 2.24 25.58 1.47
CA GLU A 78 0.96 26.00 0.87
C GLU A 78 1.02 25.99 -0.66
N ASP A 79 2.14 26.42 -1.26
CA ASP A 79 2.34 26.43 -2.72
C ASP A 79 2.30 25.02 -3.31
N MET A 80 2.87 24.01 -2.63
CA MET A 80 2.83 22.64 -3.08
C MET A 80 1.41 22.06 -3.01
N VAL A 81 0.70 22.35 -1.93
CA VAL A 81 -0.69 21.95 -1.73
C VAL A 81 -1.62 22.57 -2.79
N GLU A 82 -1.37 23.85 -3.17
CA GLU A 82 -2.10 24.49 -4.26
C GLU A 82 -1.87 23.77 -5.59
N ILE A 83 -0.61 23.49 -5.96
CA ILE A 83 -0.26 22.75 -7.18
C ILE A 83 -0.91 21.34 -7.17
N ALA A 84 -0.83 20.64 -6.05
CA ALA A 84 -1.44 19.32 -5.90
C ALA A 84 -2.97 19.36 -6.11
N SER A 85 -3.64 20.38 -5.57
CA SER A 85 -5.08 20.60 -5.73
C SER A 85 -5.44 20.91 -7.18
N GLU A 86 -4.64 21.76 -7.87
CA GLU A 86 -4.81 22.05 -9.31
C GLU A 86 -4.71 20.79 -10.17
N ARG A 87 -3.78 19.87 -9.83
CA ARG A 87 -3.59 18.62 -10.57
C ARG A 87 -4.82 17.72 -10.52
N ILE A 88 -5.42 17.57 -9.35
CA ILE A 88 -6.64 16.75 -9.18
C ILE A 88 -7.83 17.42 -9.88
N ALA A 89 -7.99 18.74 -9.73
CA ALA A 89 -9.04 19.48 -10.43
C ALA A 89 -8.94 19.43 -11.96
N GLY A 90 -7.75 19.18 -12.49
CA GLY A 90 -7.49 19.01 -13.93
C GLY A 90 -7.81 17.61 -14.48
N ILE A 91 -8.29 16.67 -13.67
CA ILE A 91 -8.67 15.33 -14.15
C ILE A 91 -10.09 15.38 -14.71
N ASP A 92 -10.22 15.41 -16.03
CA ASP A 92 -11.50 15.56 -16.75
C ASP A 92 -12.31 14.26 -16.91
N GLN A 93 -11.73 13.12 -16.57
CA GLN A 93 -12.32 11.81 -16.88
C GLN A 93 -12.45 10.96 -15.61
N PRO A 94 -13.61 10.33 -15.36
CA PRO A 94 -13.75 9.32 -14.33
C PRO A 94 -12.83 8.13 -14.64
N ILE A 95 -12.39 7.41 -13.62
CA ILE A 95 -11.47 6.28 -13.72
C ILE A 95 -12.20 5.01 -14.19
N GLY A 96 -13.54 4.99 -14.06
CA GLY A 96 -14.42 3.89 -14.44
C GLY A 96 -15.88 4.33 -14.33
N GLU A 97 -16.83 3.43 -14.52
CA GLU A 97 -18.24 3.76 -14.36
C GLU A 97 -18.55 4.22 -12.92
N GLY A 98 -18.78 5.53 -12.74
CA GLY A 98 -19.15 6.13 -11.46
C GLY A 98 -18.00 6.23 -10.44
N ILE A 99 -16.74 6.13 -10.88
CA ILE A 99 -15.57 6.28 -10.01
C ILE A 99 -14.86 7.58 -10.36
N GLU A 100 -15.06 8.59 -9.53
CA GLU A 100 -14.33 9.85 -9.62
C GLU A 100 -13.02 9.75 -8.82
N PRO A 101 -11.90 10.33 -9.33
CA PRO A 101 -10.68 10.47 -8.56
C PRO A 101 -10.94 11.34 -7.32
N VAL A 102 -10.55 10.84 -6.14
CA VAL A 102 -10.74 11.57 -4.88
C VAL A 102 -9.40 11.82 -4.22
N ALA A 103 -9.00 13.08 -4.13
CA ALA A 103 -7.90 13.50 -3.30
C ALA A 103 -8.19 14.85 -2.65
N GLU A 104 -7.78 14.98 -1.40
CA GLU A 104 -7.81 16.24 -0.65
C GLU A 104 -6.41 16.56 -0.13
N PHE A 105 -6.08 17.86 -0.03
CA PHE A 105 -4.75 18.29 0.37
C PHE A 105 -4.82 19.30 1.50
N HIS A 106 -3.86 19.22 2.44
CA HIS A 106 -3.78 20.11 3.59
C HIS A 106 -2.36 20.62 3.80
N ALA A 107 -2.22 21.93 3.92
CA ALA A 107 -0.97 22.57 4.31
C ALA A 107 -0.82 22.48 5.83
N MET A 108 -0.10 21.46 6.32
CA MET A 108 0.10 21.25 7.74
C MET A 108 1.36 20.41 8.03
N PRO A 109 1.99 20.58 9.19
CA PRO A 109 3.05 19.70 9.63
C PRO A 109 2.48 18.36 10.13
N VAL A 110 3.27 17.29 10.02
CA VAL A 110 2.87 15.93 10.44
C VAL A 110 2.47 15.87 11.92
N GLN A 111 3.09 16.70 12.76
CA GLN A 111 2.81 16.77 14.20
C GLN A 111 1.38 17.21 14.54
N GLU A 112 0.69 17.86 13.60
CA GLU A 112 -0.67 18.39 13.77
C GLU A 112 -1.76 17.53 13.13
N LEU A 113 -1.45 16.29 12.71
CA LEU A 113 -2.43 15.39 12.10
C LEU A 113 -3.62 15.15 13.02
N PRO A 114 -4.86 15.52 12.58
CA PRO A 114 -6.04 15.44 13.44
C PRO A 114 -6.71 14.06 13.45
N TRP A 115 -6.22 13.13 12.61
CA TRP A 115 -6.88 11.84 12.38
C TRP A 115 -6.34 10.75 13.31
N SER A 116 -7.22 9.79 13.60
CA SER A 116 -6.90 8.56 14.30
C SER A 116 -7.64 7.40 13.64
N ASP A 117 -6.95 6.26 13.45
CA ASP A 117 -7.53 5.03 12.91
C ASP A 117 -8.36 5.24 11.62
N ARG A 118 -7.86 6.07 10.71
CA ARG A 118 -8.55 6.46 9.48
C ARG A 118 -7.97 5.79 8.23
N PHE A 119 -6.65 5.70 8.11
CA PHE A 119 -6.00 5.33 6.86
C PHE A 119 -5.62 3.85 6.81
N ASP A 120 -5.88 3.21 5.69
CA ASP A 120 -5.43 1.84 5.39
C ASP A 120 -3.91 1.80 5.13
N ALA A 121 -3.38 2.88 4.57
CA ALA A 121 -1.95 3.04 4.38
C ALA A 121 -1.49 4.51 4.51
N ALA A 122 -0.21 4.68 4.87
CA ALA A 122 0.53 5.93 4.76
C ALA A 122 1.76 5.72 3.86
N ILE A 123 2.09 6.72 3.04
CA ILE A 123 3.23 6.69 2.15
C ILE A 123 4.14 7.88 2.47
N LEU A 124 5.44 7.60 2.62
CA LEU A 124 6.51 8.59 2.71
C LEU A 124 7.43 8.35 1.53
N TYR A 125 7.43 9.28 0.58
CA TYR A 125 8.26 9.23 -0.60
C TYR A 125 9.23 10.39 -0.61
N ASP A 126 10.50 10.11 -0.34
CA ASP A 126 11.58 11.11 -0.25
C ASP A 126 11.17 12.32 0.64
N THR A 127 10.79 12.06 1.89
CA THR A 127 10.23 13.05 2.82
C THR A 127 10.77 12.91 4.23
N MET A 128 11.06 11.68 4.68
CA MET A 128 11.40 11.41 6.07
C MET A 128 12.74 12.03 6.47
N HIS A 129 13.64 12.22 5.50
CA HIS A 129 14.95 12.82 5.72
C HIS A 129 14.88 14.32 6.13
N HIS A 130 13.70 14.95 6.05
CA HIS A 130 13.44 16.31 6.53
C HIS A 130 12.96 16.34 7.99
N PHE A 131 12.77 15.20 8.66
CA PHE A 131 12.23 15.17 10.01
C PHE A 131 13.34 15.27 11.08
N ASP A 132 13.19 16.23 12.01
CA ASP A 132 14.09 16.37 13.16
C ASP A 132 13.91 15.25 14.19
N ASP A 133 12.66 14.77 14.38
CA ASP A 133 12.27 13.68 15.27
C ASP A 133 11.55 12.60 14.45
N GLU A 134 12.33 11.71 13.86
CA GLU A 134 11.81 10.65 13.00
C GLU A 134 10.88 9.70 13.79
N VAL A 135 11.25 9.35 15.02
CA VAL A 135 10.44 8.42 15.84
C VAL A 135 9.11 9.04 16.22
N GLY A 136 9.11 10.26 16.77
CA GLY A 136 7.86 10.94 17.15
C GLY A 136 6.96 11.24 15.97
N THR A 137 7.54 11.54 14.80
CA THR A 137 6.81 11.72 13.54
C THR A 137 6.14 10.42 13.09
N LEU A 138 6.89 9.32 13.07
CA LEU A 138 6.34 8.01 12.73
C LEU A 138 5.29 7.51 13.73
N GLU A 139 5.45 7.80 15.03
CA GLU A 139 4.41 7.52 16.03
C GLU A 139 3.12 8.28 15.74
N THR A 140 3.24 9.55 15.32
CA THR A 140 2.08 10.36 14.93
C THR A 140 1.39 9.78 13.70
N ILE A 141 2.14 9.42 12.67
CA ILE A 141 1.59 8.76 11.47
C ILE A 141 0.94 7.42 11.86
N ARG A 142 1.58 6.61 12.71
CA ARG A 142 1.03 5.33 13.17
C ARG A 142 -0.34 5.48 13.85
N LYS A 143 -0.58 6.56 14.59
CA LYS A 143 -1.89 6.83 15.20
C LYS A 143 -2.99 7.04 14.16
N THR A 144 -2.65 7.59 12.99
CA THR A 144 -3.63 7.83 11.92
C THR A 144 -4.03 6.57 11.16
N LEU A 145 -3.19 5.53 11.19
CA LEU A 145 -3.46 4.26 10.53
C LEU A 145 -4.49 3.44 11.32
N VAL A 146 -5.34 2.69 10.62
CA VAL A 146 -6.17 1.65 11.22
C VAL A 146 -5.27 0.53 11.81
N PRO A 147 -5.72 -0.25 12.80
CA PRO A 147 -5.00 -1.46 13.20
C PRO A 147 -4.72 -2.37 12.00
N GLY A 148 -3.49 -2.81 11.83
CA GLY A 148 -3.05 -3.54 10.63
C GLY A 148 -2.81 -2.67 9.38
N GLY A 149 -3.06 -1.37 9.47
CA GLY A 149 -2.69 -0.41 8.42
C GLY A 149 -1.19 -0.37 8.19
N ARG A 150 -0.77 -0.05 6.98
CA ARG A 150 0.63 -0.15 6.54
C ARG A 150 1.26 1.20 6.32
N ILE A 151 2.56 1.26 6.54
CA ILE A 151 3.39 2.37 6.11
C ILE A 151 4.33 1.88 5.01
N TYR A 152 4.43 2.66 3.94
CA TYR A 152 5.41 2.49 2.87
C TYR A 152 6.38 3.66 2.94
N ILE A 153 7.66 3.39 3.07
CA ILE A 153 8.73 4.39 3.15
C ILE A 153 9.70 4.14 2.00
N ARG A 154 9.97 5.18 1.20
CA ARG A 154 11.04 5.21 0.23
C ARG A 154 11.92 6.42 0.48
N GLU A 155 13.19 6.18 0.75
CA GLU A 155 14.16 7.22 1.10
C GLU A 155 15.52 6.97 0.44
N GLY A 156 16.24 8.05 0.17
CA GLY A 156 17.62 7.95 -0.28
C GLY A 156 18.52 7.24 0.72
N ALA A 157 19.45 6.44 0.24
CA ALA A 157 20.48 5.85 1.08
C ALA A 157 21.61 6.86 1.31
N ARG A 158 22.24 6.76 2.49
CA ARG A 158 23.36 7.65 2.84
C ARG A 158 24.52 7.46 1.85
N PRO A 159 25.00 8.51 1.22
CA PRO A 159 26.16 8.45 0.33
C PRO A 159 27.42 7.95 1.07
N THR A 160 28.30 7.30 0.32
CA THR A 160 29.59 6.88 0.88
C THR A 160 30.39 8.12 1.33
N PRO A 161 30.95 8.13 2.55
CA PRO A 161 31.78 9.24 3.02
C PRO A 161 32.92 9.59 2.06
N GLY A 162 33.06 10.88 1.72
CA GLY A 162 34.06 11.40 0.79
C GLY A 162 33.69 11.25 -0.69
N SER A 163 32.50 10.71 -1.01
CA SER A 163 32.03 10.57 -2.39
C SER A 163 31.56 11.89 -2.99
N GLU A 164 31.35 11.91 -4.31
CA GLU A 164 30.74 13.05 -5.02
C GLU A 164 29.31 13.28 -4.53
N GLY A 165 28.55 12.19 -4.29
CA GLY A 165 27.19 12.27 -3.78
C GLY A 165 27.11 12.94 -2.40
N GLU A 166 28.08 12.69 -1.50
CA GLU A 166 28.11 13.39 -0.20
C GLU A 166 28.38 14.88 -0.37
N ARG A 167 29.30 15.27 -1.28
CA ARG A 167 29.56 16.68 -1.56
C ARG A 167 28.33 17.40 -2.13
N GLN A 168 27.65 16.79 -3.08
CA GLN A 168 26.42 17.34 -3.67
C GLN A 168 25.33 17.52 -2.60
N LEU A 169 25.14 16.53 -1.74
CA LEU A 169 24.19 16.60 -0.61
C LEU A 169 24.49 17.79 0.31
N ILE A 170 25.76 17.99 0.67
CA ILE A 170 26.17 19.10 1.55
C ILE A 170 25.92 20.45 0.83
N GLU A 171 26.24 20.55 -0.46
CA GLU A 171 25.99 21.76 -1.26
C GLU A 171 24.50 22.08 -1.35
N GLU A 172 23.63 21.08 -1.51
CA GLU A 172 22.17 21.25 -1.51
C GLU A 172 21.63 21.73 -0.16
N MET A 173 22.12 21.13 0.95
CA MET A 173 21.76 21.59 2.30
C MET A 173 22.14 23.05 2.55
N GLU A 174 23.31 23.46 2.11
CA GLU A 174 23.77 24.85 2.23
C GLU A 174 22.96 25.81 1.33
N LEU A 175 22.62 25.38 0.12
CA LEU A 175 21.92 26.21 -0.86
C LEU A 175 20.45 26.46 -0.48
N TYR A 176 19.77 25.43 -0.02
CA TYR A 176 18.33 25.50 0.27
C TYR A 176 18.01 25.67 1.76
N GLY A 177 19.00 25.50 2.64
CA GLY A 177 18.78 25.57 4.10
C GLY A 177 17.87 24.47 4.61
N THR A 178 17.83 23.33 3.92
CA THR A 178 17.02 22.15 4.27
C THR A 178 17.86 21.15 5.03
N LEU A 179 17.20 20.34 5.88
CA LEU A 179 17.81 19.17 6.48
C LEU A 179 17.74 18.03 5.47
N GLU A 180 18.89 17.53 5.05
CA GLU A 180 19.01 16.36 4.19
C GLU A 180 19.75 15.26 4.97
N SER A 181 19.01 14.32 5.54
CA SER A 181 19.56 13.27 6.39
C SER A 181 19.27 11.88 5.82
N PRO A 182 19.94 11.49 4.72
CA PRO A 182 19.71 10.18 4.11
C PRO A 182 20.07 9.05 5.08
N PHE A 183 19.37 7.93 4.95
CA PHE A 183 19.33 6.89 5.97
C PHE A 183 20.31 5.73 5.70
N ASP A 184 20.98 5.28 6.74
CA ASP A 184 21.51 3.94 6.79
C ASP A 184 20.34 2.94 6.91
N PRO A 185 20.32 1.84 6.13
CA PRO A 185 19.20 0.91 6.14
C PRO A 185 18.89 0.30 7.52
N ALA A 186 19.90 -0.01 8.30
CA ALA A 186 19.72 -0.58 9.64
C ALA A 186 19.15 0.45 10.63
N TYR A 187 19.58 1.70 10.51
CA TYR A 187 19.05 2.79 11.30
C TYR A 187 17.58 3.05 10.99
N LEU A 188 17.20 3.04 9.69
CA LEU A 188 15.81 3.24 9.30
C LEU A 188 14.90 2.13 9.84
N GLU A 189 15.35 0.86 9.77
CA GLU A 189 14.62 -0.27 10.38
C GLU A 189 14.44 -0.09 11.89
N GLU A 190 15.50 0.35 12.59
CA GLU A 190 15.45 0.62 14.04
C GLU A 190 14.45 1.72 14.38
N VAL A 191 14.47 2.85 13.65
CA VAL A 191 13.57 3.99 13.87
C VAL A 191 12.10 3.58 13.66
N VAL A 192 11.81 2.83 12.60
CA VAL A 192 10.46 2.29 12.31
C VAL A 192 10.00 1.35 13.44
N GLY A 193 10.87 0.47 13.90
CA GLY A 193 10.57 -0.43 15.02
C GLY A 193 10.34 0.33 16.34
N ARG A 194 11.17 1.34 16.66
CA ARG A 194 11.02 2.20 17.84
C ARG A 194 9.72 3.00 17.83
N ALA A 195 9.24 3.41 16.67
CA ALA A 195 7.95 4.05 16.52
C ALA A 195 6.75 3.08 16.72
N GLY A 196 7.02 1.80 16.99
CA GLY A 196 6.01 0.80 17.34
C GLY A 196 5.36 0.13 16.14
N PHE A 197 5.98 0.17 14.98
CA PHE A 197 5.59 -0.66 13.83
C PHE A 197 6.15 -2.08 13.97
N THR A 198 5.46 -3.05 13.35
CA THR A 198 5.83 -4.46 13.30
C THR A 198 5.86 -4.97 11.86
N ASP A 199 6.28 -6.20 11.64
CA ASP A 199 6.40 -6.81 10.30
C ASP A 199 7.19 -5.91 9.33
N VAL A 200 8.35 -5.41 9.81
CA VAL A 200 9.21 -4.54 9.02
C VAL A 200 9.89 -5.36 7.92
N ARG A 201 9.60 -5.02 6.67
CA ARG A 201 10.17 -5.68 5.49
C ARG A 201 10.92 -4.67 4.65
N ARG A 202 12.13 -5.00 4.29
CA ARG A 202 12.96 -4.19 3.41
C ARG A 202 12.99 -4.76 2.00
N PHE A 203 12.90 -3.87 1.03
CA PHE A 203 12.98 -4.19 -0.39
C PHE A 203 14.17 -3.47 -1.02
N VAL A 204 14.66 -4.02 -2.10
CA VAL A 204 15.67 -3.41 -2.96
C VAL A 204 15.13 -3.36 -4.38
N GLU A 205 15.31 -2.24 -5.05
CA GLU A 205 14.98 -2.11 -6.46
C GLU A 205 15.97 -2.93 -7.30
N ILE A 206 15.42 -3.77 -8.17
CA ILE A 206 16.20 -4.58 -9.09
C ILE A 206 15.60 -4.38 -10.47
N ASP A 207 16.44 -4.10 -11.45
CA ASP A 207 16.03 -4.05 -12.85
C ASP A 207 15.63 -5.46 -13.31
N GLU A 208 14.34 -5.70 -13.51
CA GLU A 208 13.75 -7.01 -13.78
C GLU A 208 13.86 -7.43 -15.25
N LEU A 209 14.06 -6.47 -16.17
CA LEU A 209 14.15 -6.78 -17.60
C LEU A 209 15.56 -7.22 -18.00
N VAL A 210 15.66 -8.40 -18.56
CA VAL A 210 16.90 -8.97 -19.13
C VAL A 210 16.68 -9.25 -20.59
N GLU A 211 17.59 -8.79 -21.45
CA GLU A 211 17.57 -9.14 -22.87
C GLU A 211 17.74 -10.65 -23.05
N VAL A 212 16.91 -11.27 -23.88
CA VAL A 212 16.99 -12.69 -24.19
C VAL A 212 18.32 -12.97 -24.91
N GLY A 213 19.15 -13.84 -24.31
CA GLY A 213 20.49 -14.13 -24.82
C GLY A 213 21.63 -13.37 -24.13
N ASP A 214 21.36 -12.35 -23.33
CA ASP A 214 22.36 -11.69 -22.49
C ASP A 214 22.64 -12.49 -21.20
N VAL A 215 23.40 -13.56 -21.34
CA VAL A 215 23.80 -14.42 -20.22
C VAL A 215 24.65 -13.66 -19.20
N SER A 216 25.50 -12.74 -19.67
CA SER A 216 26.39 -11.96 -18.80
C SER A 216 25.60 -10.97 -17.94
N GLY A 217 24.62 -10.27 -18.53
CA GLY A 217 23.72 -9.39 -17.80
C GLY A 217 22.89 -10.14 -16.75
N MET A 218 22.39 -11.31 -17.08
CA MET A 218 21.66 -12.16 -16.14
C MET A 218 22.53 -12.54 -14.92
N PHE A 219 23.77 -13.00 -15.13
CA PHE A 219 24.68 -13.34 -14.04
C PHE A 219 25.08 -12.14 -13.19
N ASN A 220 25.28 -10.97 -13.79
CA ASN A 220 25.59 -9.75 -13.05
C ASN A 220 24.43 -9.37 -12.11
N ARG A 221 23.19 -9.40 -12.58
CA ARG A 221 22.00 -9.13 -11.75
C ARG A 221 21.82 -10.14 -10.63
N MET A 222 21.99 -11.44 -10.92
CA MET A 222 21.93 -12.48 -9.88
C MET A 222 23.00 -12.24 -8.79
N ARG A 223 24.21 -11.84 -9.19
CA ARG A 223 25.29 -11.51 -8.25
C ARG A 223 24.97 -10.27 -7.41
N GLU A 224 24.39 -9.26 -8.00
CA GLU A 224 23.95 -8.04 -7.32
C GLU A 224 22.84 -8.34 -6.31
N GLN A 225 21.79 -9.05 -6.72
CA GLN A 225 20.72 -9.51 -5.82
C GLN A 225 21.26 -10.31 -4.65
N LEU A 226 22.20 -11.23 -4.91
CA LEU A 226 22.83 -12.00 -3.85
C LEU A 226 23.66 -11.12 -2.92
N SER A 227 24.34 -10.11 -3.46
CA SER A 227 25.13 -9.16 -2.70
C SER A 227 24.26 -8.38 -1.70
N TYR A 228 23.09 -7.89 -2.12
CA TYR A 228 22.14 -7.24 -1.22
C TYR A 228 21.60 -8.21 -0.15
N ARG A 229 21.19 -9.42 -0.55
CA ARG A 229 20.67 -10.44 0.39
C ARG A 229 21.66 -10.84 1.47
N VAL A 230 22.95 -10.83 1.18
CA VAL A 230 24.02 -11.17 2.14
C VAL A 230 24.66 -9.94 2.80
N GLY A 231 24.08 -8.74 2.58
CA GLY A 231 24.55 -7.49 3.19
C GLY A 231 25.94 -7.03 2.73
N ARG A 232 26.37 -7.42 1.53
CA ARG A 232 27.69 -7.04 0.98
C ARG A 232 27.67 -5.74 0.18
N SER A 233 26.50 -5.24 -0.17
CA SER A 233 26.29 -3.93 -0.79
C SER A 233 25.10 -3.24 -0.18
N THR A 234 25.14 -1.93 -0.13
CA THR A 234 24.01 -1.07 0.26
C THR A 234 23.28 -0.61 -1.00
N PRO A 235 21.95 -0.65 -1.04
CA PRO A 235 21.20 -0.06 -2.14
C PRO A 235 21.34 1.47 -2.14
N GLU A 236 21.11 2.11 -3.28
CA GLU A 236 21.03 3.57 -3.38
C GLU A 236 19.72 4.13 -2.77
N THR A 237 18.75 3.26 -2.60
CA THR A 237 17.43 3.62 -2.08
C THR A 237 17.02 2.63 -0.99
N ASN A 238 16.46 3.16 0.08
CA ASN A 238 15.83 2.39 1.14
C ASN A 238 14.32 2.30 0.87
N ILE A 239 13.79 1.07 0.80
CA ILE A 239 12.35 0.83 0.71
C ILE A 239 11.95 -0.08 1.86
N LEU A 240 11.08 0.42 2.73
CA LEU A 240 10.52 -0.33 3.85
C LEU A 240 9.01 -0.34 3.81
N ILE A 241 8.46 -1.47 4.23
CA ILE A 241 7.04 -1.62 4.52
C ILE A 241 6.91 -2.18 5.92
N ALA A 242 6.08 -1.56 6.73
CA ALA A 242 5.79 -2.02 8.07
C ALA A 242 4.31 -1.88 8.40
N MET A 243 3.86 -2.53 9.45
CA MET A 243 2.45 -2.60 9.82
C MET A 243 2.23 -2.02 11.23
N LYS A 244 1.15 -1.27 11.41
CA LYS A 244 0.64 -0.93 12.74
C LYS A 244 0.13 -2.20 13.41
N PRO A 245 0.54 -2.52 14.65
CA PRO A 245 0.02 -3.68 15.38
C PRO A 245 -1.51 -3.65 15.49
N LEU A 246 -2.12 -4.83 15.50
CA LEU A 246 -3.57 -4.99 15.65
C LEU A 246 -4.11 -4.59 17.03
N GLY A 247 -3.23 -4.42 18.02
CA GLY A 247 -3.58 -4.12 19.40
C GLY A 247 -3.58 -5.37 20.30
N GLU A 248 -3.56 -5.15 21.62
CA GLU A 248 -3.66 -6.23 22.61
C GLU A 248 -5.10 -6.81 22.60
N GLY A 249 -5.23 -8.13 22.61
CA GLY A 249 -6.53 -8.82 22.60
C GLY A 249 -7.17 -8.96 21.21
N ALA A 250 -6.49 -8.58 20.14
CA ALA A 250 -6.97 -8.69 18.76
C ALA A 250 -7.33 -10.11 18.30
N ASP A 251 -7.02 -11.14 19.10
CA ASP A 251 -7.35 -12.54 18.78
C ASP A 251 -8.81 -12.91 19.11
N ALA A 252 -9.47 -12.14 19.96
CA ALA A 252 -10.83 -12.45 20.43
C ALA A 252 -11.96 -11.65 19.73
N GLY A 253 -11.62 -10.59 19.01
CA GLY A 253 -12.60 -9.64 18.44
C GLY A 253 -12.99 -9.89 16.99
N PHE A 254 -12.54 -10.99 16.38
CA PHE A 254 -12.84 -11.30 14.98
C PHE A 254 -14.12 -12.12 14.86
N SER A 255 -15.17 -11.52 14.31
CA SER A 255 -16.46 -12.18 14.07
C SER A 255 -17.12 -11.60 12.82
N ALA A 256 -17.71 -12.45 11.99
CA ALA A 256 -18.36 -12.09 10.74
C ALA A 256 -19.79 -12.63 10.66
N GLU A 257 -20.65 -11.84 10.01
CA GLU A 257 -21.90 -12.29 9.43
C GLU A 257 -21.79 -12.21 7.91
N ILE A 258 -21.96 -13.36 7.23
CA ILE A 258 -21.86 -13.47 5.77
C ILE A 258 -23.24 -13.82 5.22
N SER A 259 -23.71 -13.06 4.24
CA SER A 259 -25.00 -13.26 3.60
C SER A 259 -24.91 -13.15 2.08
N SER A 260 -25.80 -13.86 1.39
CA SER A 260 -26.03 -13.74 -0.04
C SER A 260 -27.49 -14.09 -0.34
N ASP A 261 -28.08 -13.42 -1.31
CA ASP A 261 -29.43 -13.71 -1.80
C ASP A 261 -29.43 -14.72 -2.96
N GLY A 262 -28.23 -15.21 -3.35
CA GLY A 262 -28.03 -16.01 -4.55
C GLY A 262 -27.44 -17.40 -4.33
N SER A 263 -27.13 -18.03 -5.44
CA SER A 263 -26.35 -19.27 -5.55
C SER A 263 -25.13 -18.99 -6.42
N TRP A 264 -24.10 -19.83 -6.32
CA TRP A 264 -22.94 -19.78 -7.21
C TRP A 264 -23.39 -19.95 -8.65
N GLN A 265 -23.06 -18.97 -9.49
CA GLN A 265 -23.41 -18.94 -10.92
C GLN A 265 -22.17 -19.11 -11.79
N PRO A 266 -22.25 -19.79 -12.92
CA PRO A 266 -21.17 -19.78 -13.89
C PRO A 266 -20.93 -18.35 -14.41
N SER A 267 -19.68 -17.93 -14.53
CA SER A 267 -19.30 -16.72 -15.26
C SER A 267 -19.70 -16.82 -16.75
N GLU A 268 -19.73 -15.68 -17.48
CA GLU A 268 -20.11 -15.67 -18.90
C GLU A 268 -19.26 -16.60 -19.76
N ASP A 269 -17.98 -16.77 -19.45
CA ASP A 269 -17.07 -17.69 -20.15
C ASP A 269 -17.08 -19.12 -19.61
N GLY A 270 -17.89 -19.39 -18.58
CA GLY A 270 -18.05 -20.69 -17.92
C GLY A 270 -16.84 -21.22 -17.16
N ARG A 271 -15.77 -20.41 -17.03
CA ARG A 271 -14.50 -20.81 -16.40
C ARG A 271 -14.51 -20.66 -14.88
N GLN A 272 -15.33 -19.76 -14.37
CA GLN A 272 -15.43 -19.47 -12.95
C GLN A 272 -16.86 -19.72 -12.44
N LEU A 273 -16.97 -19.90 -11.13
CA LEU A 273 -18.20 -19.75 -10.38
C LEU A 273 -18.13 -18.44 -9.61
N VAL A 274 -19.18 -17.64 -9.67
CA VAL A 274 -19.26 -16.33 -9.03
C VAL A 274 -20.43 -16.27 -8.06
N LEU A 275 -20.24 -15.55 -6.95
CA LEU A 275 -21.26 -15.31 -5.94
C LEU A 275 -21.10 -13.90 -5.37
N ASP A 276 -22.17 -13.12 -5.39
CA ASP A 276 -22.23 -11.86 -4.66
C ASP A 276 -22.50 -12.10 -3.18
N VAL A 277 -21.66 -11.53 -2.33
CA VAL A 277 -21.79 -11.63 -0.88
C VAL A 277 -21.77 -10.27 -0.23
N ARG A 278 -22.46 -10.16 0.88
CA ARG A 278 -22.30 -9.08 1.85
C ARG A 278 -21.70 -9.67 3.13
N ILE A 279 -20.63 -9.07 3.59
CA ILE A 279 -19.90 -9.49 4.79
C ILE A 279 -19.89 -8.33 5.76
N ARG A 280 -20.35 -8.56 6.97
CA ARG A 280 -20.37 -7.58 8.06
C ARG A 280 -19.36 -7.97 9.13
N ASN A 281 -18.56 -7.01 9.55
CA ASN A 281 -17.75 -7.15 10.75
C ASN A 281 -18.63 -7.02 12.00
N THR A 282 -18.92 -8.15 12.63
CA THR A 282 -19.72 -8.20 13.86
C THR A 282 -18.84 -8.27 15.12
N GLY A 283 -17.52 -8.28 14.93
CA GLY A 283 -16.54 -8.21 16.01
C GLY A 283 -16.31 -6.78 16.51
N ASP A 284 -15.36 -6.62 17.40
CA ASP A 284 -14.94 -5.34 17.99
C ASP A 284 -13.56 -4.87 17.48
N THR A 285 -12.98 -5.60 16.52
CA THR A 285 -11.65 -5.35 15.97
C THR A 285 -11.72 -5.01 14.49
N PHE A 286 -10.91 -4.05 14.03
CA PHE A 286 -10.72 -3.78 12.60
C PHE A 286 -10.18 -5.01 11.87
N TRP A 287 -10.68 -5.27 10.69
CA TRP A 287 -10.15 -6.27 9.80
C TRP A 287 -9.12 -5.63 8.86
N PRO A 288 -7.83 -5.91 9.06
CA PRO A 288 -6.80 -5.40 8.16
C PRO A 288 -6.88 -6.10 6.81
N THR A 289 -6.69 -5.34 5.74
CA THR A 289 -6.62 -5.86 4.38
C THR A 289 -5.21 -5.67 3.79
N GLY A 290 -4.96 -6.31 2.67
CA GLY A 290 -3.73 -6.13 1.91
C GLY A 290 -3.33 -7.37 1.12
N PRO A 291 -2.12 -7.36 0.48
CA PRO A 291 -1.58 -8.57 -0.10
C PRO A 291 -1.50 -9.67 0.96
N PHE A 292 -1.79 -10.88 0.56
CA PHE A 292 -1.85 -12.04 1.47
C PHE A 292 -0.62 -12.07 2.40
N GLY A 293 -0.86 -12.00 3.69
CA GLY A 293 0.17 -11.95 4.72
C GLY A 293 -0.41 -12.30 6.08
N HIS A 294 0.46 -12.66 7.04
CA HIS A 294 0.05 -13.04 8.38
C HIS A 294 -0.82 -11.96 9.04
N GLY A 295 -1.99 -12.37 9.54
CA GLY A 295 -2.90 -11.50 10.28
C GLY A 295 -3.88 -10.67 9.46
N VAL A 296 -3.75 -10.57 8.13
CA VAL A 296 -4.75 -9.90 7.29
C VAL A 296 -6.02 -10.73 7.21
N VAL A 297 -7.15 -10.08 6.95
CA VAL A 297 -8.42 -10.78 6.74
C VAL A 297 -8.69 -10.93 5.25
N THR A 298 -9.00 -12.14 4.86
CA THR A 298 -9.42 -12.51 3.50
C THR A 298 -10.73 -13.25 3.54
N VAL A 299 -11.34 -13.46 2.38
CA VAL A 299 -12.48 -14.35 2.22
C VAL A 299 -11.98 -15.67 1.68
N GLY A 300 -12.33 -16.76 2.38
CA GLY A 300 -11.95 -18.13 2.08
C GLY A 300 -13.15 -18.95 1.61
N PRO A 301 -13.40 -19.06 0.29
CA PRO A 301 -14.32 -20.08 -0.19
C PRO A 301 -13.70 -21.48 -0.04
N TYR A 302 -14.53 -22.50 0.22
CA TYR A 302 -14.08 -23.88 0.32
C TYR A 302 -15.23 -24.86 0.02
N VAL A 303 -14.88 -26.07 -0.40
CA VAL A 303 -15.85 -27.17 -0.51
C VAL A 303 -15.88 -27.92 0.83
N PRO A 304 -17.02 -27.97 1.51
CA PRO A 304 -17.14 -28.72 2.77
C PRO A 304 -17.08 -30.23 2.50
N LEU A 305 -16.19 -30.94 3.19
CA LEU A 305 -16.01 -32.38 3.05
C LEU A 305 -16.82 -33.17 4.11
N PRO A 306 -17.22 -34.43 3.82
CA PRO A 306 -18.05 -35.24 4.73
C PRO A 306 -17.40 -35.53 6.10
N ASP A 307 -16.06 -35.46 6.18
CA ASP A 307 -15.31 -35.64 7.42
C ASP A 307 -15.19 -34.36 8.27
N GLY A 308 -15.81 -33.27 7.81
CA GLY A 308 -15.75 -31.97 8.47
C GLY A 308 -14.52 -31.11 8.12
N THR A 309 -13.66 -31.59 7.24
CA THR A 309 -12.54 -30.80 6.73
C THR A 309 -12.96 -29.89 5.57
N ARG A 310 -12.06 -29.00 5.15
CA ARG A 310 -12.28 -28.00 4.11
C ARG A 310 -11.35 -28.29 2.93
N ASP A 311 -11.90 -28.38 1.71
CA ASP A 311 -11.10 -28.32 0.49
C ASP A 311 -11.04 -26.85 0.05
N GLU A 312 -9.91 -26.20 0.34
CA GLU A 312 -9.77 -24.76 0.25
C GLU A 312 -9.65 -24.31 -1.21
N LEU A 313 -10.44 -23.31 -1.57
CA LEU A 313 -10.40 -22.63 -2.85
C LEU A 313 -9.56 -21.35 -2.74
N PRO A 314 -9.18 -20.70 -3.87
CA PRO A 314 -8.38 -19.48 -3.84
C PRO A 314 -9.00 -18.40 -2.96
N ARG A 315 -8.16 -17.77 -2.14
CA ARG A 315 -8.52 -16.65 -1.28
C ARG A 315 -8.91 -15.42 -2.09
N VAL A 316 -9.84 -14.64 -1.55
CA VAL A 316 -10.22 -13.33 -2.09
C VAL A 316 -9.85 -12.25 -1.10
N ALA A 317 -9.08 -11.25 -1.53
CA ALA A 317 -8.71 -10.13 -0.68
C ALA A 317 -9.92 -9.21 -0.43
N LEU A 318 -10.00 -8.64 0.77
CA LEU A 318 -10.93 -7.55 1.02
C LEU A 318 -10.46 -6.30 0.27
N PRO A 319 -11.37 -5.52 -0.34
CA PRO A 319 -10.99 -4.31 -1.07
C PRO A 319 -10.49 -3.17 -0.17
N ARG A 320 -10.86 -3.17 1.11
CA ARG A 320 -10.44 -2.21 2.13
C ARG A 320 -10.48 -2.83 3.52
N ALA A 321 -9.87 -2.18 4.51
CA ALA A 321 -10.09 -2.54 5.90
C ALA A 321 -11.59 -2.40 6.26
N VAL A 322 -12.06 -3.25 7.17
CA VAL A 322 -13.48 -3.26 7.60
C VAL A 322 -13.56 -2.96 9.09
N PRO A 323 -13.96 -1.73 9.45
CA PRO A 323 -14.19 -1.36 10.85
C PRO A 323 -15.26 -2.21 11.55
N PRO A 324 -15.25 -2.29 12.89
CA PRO A 324 -16.33 -2.88 13.65
C PRO A 324 -17.70 -2.30 13.28
N GLY A 325 -18.68 -3.17 13.04
CA GLY A 325 -20.05 -2.81 12.70
C GLY A 325 -20.30 -2.44 11.24
N GLU A 326 -19.24 -2.25 10.44
CA GLU A 326 -19.38 -1.99 9.01
C GLU A 326 -19.54 -3.26 8.18
N ASP A 327 -20.09 -3.09 6.99
CA ASP A 327 -20.22 -4.15 5.99
C ASP A 327 -19.54 -3.81 4.67
N ILE A 328 -19.21 -4.86 3.92
CA ILE A 328 -18.61 -4.80 2.61
C ILE A 328 -19.36 -5.74 1.67
N ALA A 329 -19.60 -5.29 0.46
CA ALA A 329 -20.16 -6.11 -0.61
C ALA A 329 -19.05 -6.42 -1.61
N LEU A 330 -18.93 -7.68 -2.02
CA LEU A 330 -17.96 -8.09 -3.04
C LEU A 330 -18.48 -9.31 -3.81
N GLU A 331 -18.03 -9.42 -5.05
CA GLU A 331 -18.17 -10.62 -5.85
C GLU A 331 -17.01 -11.57 -5.55
N ILE A 332 -17.31 -12.80 -5.22
CA ILE A 332 -16.33 -13.87 -5.06
C ILE A 332 -16.30 -14.68 -6.34
N ALA A 333 -15.12 -14.85 -6.92
CA ALA A 333 -14.92 -15.68 -8.09
C ALA A 333 -13.95 -16.82 -7.79
N VAL A 334 -14.34 -18.07 -8.08
CA VAL A 334 -13.49 -19.25 -7.91
C VAL A 334 -13.37 -20.01 -9.22
N PRO A 335 -12.20 -20.55 -9.58
CA PRO A 335 -12.07 -21.38 -10.77
C PRO A 335 -12.96 -22.61 -10.69
N ARG A 336 -13.84 -22.82 -11.69
CA ARG A 336 -14.76 -23.96 -11.73
C ARG A 336 -14.02 -25.30 -11.66
N GLN A 337 -12.85 -25.37 -12.27
CA GLN A 337 -12.01 -26.56 -12.23
C GLN A 337 -11.53 -26.90 -10.80
N SER A 338 -11.30 -25.89 -9.96
CA SER A 338 -10.87 -26.10 -8.57
C SER A 338 -12.02 -26.51 -7.66
N ALA A 339 -13.24 -26.08 -7.96
CA ALA A 339 -14.44 -26.45 -7.20
C ALA A 339 -14.91 -27.90 -7.47
N GLY A 340 -14.53 -28.48 -8.63
CA GLY A 340 -14.96 -29.82 -9.02
C GLY A 340 -16.46 -29.95 -9.24
N GLU A 341 -16.99 -31.18 -9.09
CA GLU A 341 -18.43 -31.48 -9.13
C GLU A 341 -19.00 -31.43 -7.71
N THR A 342 -19.26 -30.21 -7.21
CA THR A 342 -19.87 -30.02 -5.89
C THR A 342 -21.21 -29.31 -6.02
N ASP A 343 -22.14 -29.70 -5.15
CA ASP A 343 -23.48 -29.08 -5.06
C ASP A 343 -23.48 -27.83 -4.17
N GLN A 344 -22.42 -27.62 -3.38
CA GLN A 344 -22.33 -26.53 -2.42
C GLN A 344 -20.89 -26.03 -2.25
N ILE A 345 -20.72 -24.73 -2.12
CA ILE A 345 -19.47 -24.08 -1.72
C ILE A 345 -19.77 -23.19 -0.53
N ALA A 346 -18.96 -23.33 0.51
CA ALA A 346 -19.01 -22.49 1.69
C ALA A 346 -18.10 -21.27 1.54
N VAL A 347 -18.45 -20.18 2.21
CA VAL A 347 -17.68 -18.94 2.30
C VAL A 347 -17.50 -18.58 3.76
N ASP A 348 -16.27 -18.33 4.16
CA ASP A 348 -15.92 -17.87 5.51
C ASP A 348 -14.88 -16.75 5.43
N CYS A 349 -14.71 -16.00 6.50
CA CYS A 349 -13.59 -15.10 6.65
C CYS A 349 -12.39 -15.85 7.25
N VAL A 350 -11.18 -15.44 6.83
CA VAL A 350 -9.94 -16.06 7.29
C VAL A 350 -9.00 -14.97 7.78
N ARG A 351 -8.51 -15.10 8.99
CA ARG A 351 -7.37 -14.37 9.48
C ARG A 351 -6.12 -15.15 9.10
N GLU A 352 -5.44 -14.71 8.05
CA GLU A 352 -4.36 -15.47 7.40
C GLU A 352 -3.24 -15.87 8.37
N GLY A 353 -2.90 -17.15 8.35
CA GLY A 353 -1.89 -17.74 9.22
C GLY A 353 -2.30 -17.90 10.70
N ILE A 354 -3.55 -17.59 11.06
CA ILE A 354 -4.04 -17.62 12.45
C ILE A 354 -5.26 -18.52 12.58
N ALA A 355 -6.42 -18.15 11.99
CA ALA A 355 -7.66 -18.91 12.16
C ALA A 355 -8.70 -18.59 11.07
N TRP A 356 -9.62 -19.53 10.85
CA TRP A 356 -10.88 -19.27 10.19
C TRP A 356 -11.89 -18.69 11.19
N PHE A 357 -12.75 -17.80 10.74
CA PHE A 357 -13.73 -17.18 11.64
C PHE A 357 -14.76 -18.16 12.18
N SER A 358 -15.06 -19.22 11.44
CA SER A 358 -15.88 -20.32 11.97
C SER A 358 -15.21 -21.08 13.12
N ASP A 359 -13.89 -21.16 13.15
CA ASP A 359 -13.14 -21.73 14.28
C ASP A 359 -13.17 -20.79 15.52
N LEU A 360 -13.52 -19.52 15.32
CA LEU A 360 -13.70 -18.48 16.34
C LEU A 360 -15.18 -18.27 16.74
N GLY A 361 -16.11 -19.07 16.18
CA GLY A 361 -17.52 -19.05 16.54
C GLY A 361 -18.44 -18.33 15.55
N SER A 362 -17.97 -17.80 14.45
CA SER A 362 -18.80 -17.31 13.35
C SER A 362 -19.43 -18.48 12.57
N SER A 363 -20.50 -18.22 11.84
CA SER A 363 -21.09 -19.22 10.95
C SER A 363 -20.71 -18.94 9.50
N PRO A 364 -20.12 -19.89 8.77
CA PRO A 364 -19.87 -19.74 7.36
C PRO A 364 -21.18 -19.69 6.56
N LEU A 365 -21.19 -18.95 5.45
CA LEU A 365 -22.27 -19.04 4.48
C LEU A 365 -22.09 -20.31 3.63
N VAL A 366 -23.11 -21.15 3.55
CA VAL A 366 -23.12 -22.29 2.62
C VAL A 366 -24.12 -22.00 1.51
N ALA A 367 -23.66 -21.88 0.28
CA ALA A 367 -24.49 -21.56 -0.87
C ALA A 367 -24.48 -22.69 -1.91
N PRO A 368 -25.64 -23.01 -2.53
CA PRO A 368 -25.70 -24.02 -3.58
C PRO A 368 -25.02 -23.56 -4.86
N VAL A 369 -24.52 -24.52 -5.64
CA VAL A 369 -23.97 -24.28 -6.97
C VAL A 369 -25.08 -24.49 -8.01
N ALA A 370 -25.30 -23.53 -8.88
CA ALA A 370 -26.20 -23.66 -10.02
C ALA A 370 -25.58 -24.57 -11.09
N HIS A 371 -26.34 -25.56 -11.55
CA HIS A 371 -25.93 -26.54 -12.56
C HIS A 371 -26.32 -26.11 -13.97
#